data_df9484f4a6d37f48e6a02c7be88507e3
#
_entry.id   df9484f4a6d37f48e6a02c7be88507e3
#
_cell.length_a   1.000
_cell.length_b   1.000
_cell.length_c   1.000
_cell.angle_alpha   90.00
_cell.angle_beta   90.00
_cell.angle_gamma   90.00
#
_symmetry.space_group_name_H-M   'P 1'
#
loop_
_entity.id
_entity.type
_entity.pdbx_description
1 polymer ?
#
loop_
_entity_poly.entity_id
_entity_poly.type
_entity_poly.pdbx_seq_one_letter_code
_entity_poly.pdbx_strand_id
1 'polypeptide(L)'
;DAAGIALAQAAIPVATDNCDVDVANIVEVAGVFVPGMTCPQEGTYTNTWTVTDACGNISEVYTQLISIIDNTAPAWTTMAGALDVTLECSDAAGIAAAQALIPVANDNCDVDVSNIVEVAGVFVPGMTCPEEGTYTNTWTVTDACGNISVVYTQVITITDNTAPTWTTVPGALNRTLECSDAAGLLAAQSLLPFASDLCDGDVSNSIKVTGVFVPGVLCPEEGTYTNTWTVTDACGNVSGVYTQVITITDNTAPTWTTLPGALNVTLECSDLSGIDAAQAMFPEADDNCDPEVSDLMKISGAFQAGACPEEGTYTNTWTVIDACSNLSAVYTQVITITDNTAPAWVTPAGALDLTLQCSDLAGIEDALLIFPEATDNCGADVSGIIKTSGSFVPGSCPEEGTYTNSWVVSDNCGNISASYIQVITIIDNTAPVWNTIPGALDLTLQCSDAAG
;
A
#
# COMPACT_ATOMS: atom_id res chain seq x y z
N ASP A 1 -55.07 12.11 -68.41
CA ASP A 1 -54.81 11.02 -69.37
C ASP A 1 -54.85 11.58 -70.80
N ALA A 2 -53.69 11.72 -71.41
CA ALA A 2 -53.57 12.23 -72.81
C ALA A 2 -54.42 11.47 -73.85
N ALA A 3 -54.58 10.19 -73.69
CA ALA A 3 -55.39 9.37 -74.58
C ALA A 3 -56.87 9.71 -74.45
N GLY A 4 -57.36 9.94 -73.20
CA GLY A 4 -58.77 10.35 -72.98
C GLY A 4 -59.07 11.76 -73.55
N ILE A 5 -58.11 12.69 -73.40
CA ILE A 5 -58.24 14.05 -74.00
C ILE A 5 -58.34 13.95 -75.51
N ALA A 6 -57.40 13.18 -76.15
CA ALA A 6 -57.43 12.99 -77.59
C ALA A 6 -58.70 12.34 -78.10
N LEU A 7 -59.22 11.36 -77.35
CA LEU A 7 -60.48 10.71 -77.69
C LEU A 7 -61.69 11.67 -77.59
N ALA A 8 -61.74 12.48 -76.53
CA ALA A 8 -62.78 13.50 -76.36
C ALA A 8 -62.73 14.58 -77.45
N GLN A 9 -61.51 15.03 -77.81
CA GLN A 9 -61.34 16.01 -78.91
C GLN A 9 -61.69 15.46 -80.28
N ALA A 10 -61.54 14.18 -80.50
CA ALA A 10 -61.90 13.53 -81.77
C ALA A 10 -63.38 13.24 -81.94
N ALA A 11 -64.19 13.51 -80.93
CA ALA A 11 -65.61 13.27 -80.97
C ALA A 11 -66.30 14.35 -81.84
N ILE A 12 -67.05 13.94 -82.92
CA ILE A 12 -67.73 14.84 -83.81
C ILE A 12 -69.23 14.68 -83.55
N PRO A 13 -70.01 15.78 -83.36
CA PRO A 13 -71.46 15.69 -83.13
C PRO A 13 -72.16 15.26 -84.46
N VAL A 14 -73.27 14.59 -84.32
CA VAL A 14 -74.10 14.15 -85.50
C VAL A 14 -75.21 15.19 -85.70
N ALA A 15 -75.41 15.63 -86.95
CA ALA A 15 -76.44 16.53 -87.36
C ALA A 15 -77.44 15.87 -88.33
N THR A 16 -78.70 16.30 -88.31
CA THR A 16 -79.71 15.87 -89.26
C THR A 16 -80.47 17.08 -89.74
N ASP A 17 -80.90 17.01 -91.02
CA ASP A 17 -81.80 17.98 -91.64
C ASP A 17 -83.09 17.33 -92.09
N ASN A 18 -84.16 18.09 -92.27
CA ASN A 18 -85.46 17.56 -92.63
C ASN A 18 -85.61 17.34 -94.12
N CYS A 19 -84.70 17.97 -94.92
CA CYS A 19 -84.76 17.86 -96.39
C CYS A 19 -83.47 17.28 -97.00
N ASP A 20 -82.36 17.32 -96.25
CA ASP A 20 -81.06 16.80 -96.65
C ASP A 20 -80.75 15.50 -95.88
N VAL A 21 -80.62 14.41 -96.56
CA VAL A 21 -80.36 13.09 -95.97
C VAL A 21 -78.88 12.89 -95.53
N ASP A 22 -78.06 13.75 -96.03
CA ASP A 22 -76.64 13.68 -95.75
C ASP A 22 -76.00 15.08 -95.46
N VAL A 23 -75.97 15.49 -94.20
CA VAL A 23 -75.36 16.75 -93.74
C VAL A 23 -73.83 16.53 -93.40
N ALA A 24 -73.04 16.35 -94.42
CA ALA A 24 -71.64 15.96 -94.28
C ALA A 24 -70.64 17.15 -94.17
N ASN A 25 -71.10 18.37 -94.35
CA ASN A 25 -70.29 19.57 -94.29
C ASN A 25 -70.18 20.12 -92.86
N ILE A 26 -69.64 19.31 -91.88
CA ILE A 26 -69.37 19.71 -90.52
C ILE A 26 -68.08 20.46 -90.51
N VAL A 27 -68.03 21.70 -90.03
CA VAL A 27 -66.85 22.51 -89.83
C VAL A 27 -66.59 22.62 -88.35
N GLU A 28 -65.43 22.13 -87.93
CA GLU A 28 -64.96 22.19 -86.57
C GLU A 28 -64.02 23.45 -86.35
N VAL A 29 -64.18 24.10 -85.23
CA VAL A 29 -63.20 25.04 -84.65
C VAL A 29 -62.71 24.40 -83.37
N ALA A 30 -61.55 23.72 -83.46
CA ALA A 30 -60.92 23.07 -82.32
C ALA A 30 -60.52 24.08 -81.31
N GLY A 31 -60.91 23.89 -80.08
CA GLY A 31 -60.49 24.72 -78.95
C GLY A 31 -59.06 24.52 -78.56
N VAL A 32 -58.38 25.57 -78.07
CA VAL A 32 -57.11 25.50 -77.44
C VAL A 32 -57.33 25.31 -75.93
N PHE A 33 -56.36 24.66 -75.25
CA PHE A 33 -56.35 24.53 -73.82
C PHE A 33 -56.30 25.90 -73.14
N VAL A 34 -57.23 26.18 -72.25
CA VAL A 34 -57.26 27.36 -71.40
C VAL A 34 -57.03 26.86 -69.99
N PRO A 35 -55.82 27.09 -69.47
CA PRO A 35 -55.44 26.65 -68.14
C PRO A 35 -56.26 27.36 -67.03
N GLY A 36 -56.48 26.67 -65.92
CA GLY A 36 -57.02 27.28 -64.71
C GLY A 36 -56.10 28.31 -64.08
N MET A 37 -56.65 29.25 -63.31
CA MET A 37 -55.81 30.30 -62.69
C MET A 37 -55.01 29.86 -61.48
N THR A 38 -55.45 28.85 -60.80
CA THR A 38 -54.80 28.33 -59.57
C THR A 38 -54.08 26.99 -59.82
N CYS A 39 -54.55 26.20 -60.77
CA CYS A 39 -53.99 24.95 -61.19
C CYS A 39 -53.79 24.98 -62.71
N PRO A 40 -52.57 25.18 -63.19
CA PRO A 40 -52.33 25.30 -64.66
C PRO A 40 -52.52 23.97 -65.41
N GLN A 41 -52.51 22.85 -64.67
CA GLN A 41 -52.76 21.50 -65.24
C GLN A 41 -54.23 21.23 -65.43
N GLU A 42 -55.09 21.87 -64.69
CA GLU A 42 -56.53 21.91 -64.91
C GLU A 42 -56.88 22.95 -66.01
N GLY A 43 -58.00 22.77 -66.60
CA GLY A 43 -58.46 23.76 -67.60
C GLY A 43 -59.57 23.19 -68.53
N THR A 44 -59.81 23.91 -69.59
CA THR A 44 -60.86 23.53 -70.53
C THR A 44 -60.43 23.68 -71.98
N TYR A 45 -60.95 22.76 -72.80
CA TYR A 45 -61.04 22.93 -74.24
C TYR A 45 -62.45 23.22 -74.59
N THR A 46 -62.72 24.22 -75.52
CA THR A 46 -64.06 24.52 -76.01
C THR A 46 -64.06 24.32 -77.50
N ASN A 47 -64.51 23.18 -77.96
CA ASN A 47 -64.65 22.87 -79.38
C ASN A 47 -65.99 23.37 -79.88
N THR A 48 -66.11 23.90 -81.10
CA THR A 48 -67.38 24.34 -81.69
C THR A 48 -67.50 23.74 -83.10
N TRP A 49 -68.72 23.41 -83.47
CA TRP A 49 -69.04 22.93 -84.79
C TRP A 49 -70.23 23.66 -85.36
N THR A 50 -70.18 23.86 -86.67
CA THR A 50 -71.30 24.28 -87.44
C THR A 50 -71.44 23.33 -88.61
N VAL A 51 -72.64 23.10 -89.14
CA VAL A 51 -72.91 22.30 -90.33
C VAL A 51 -73.67 23.13 -91.29
N THR A 52 -73.35 23.00 -92.59
CA THR A 52 -74.04 23.71 -93.65
C THR A 52 -74.69 22.70 -94.57
N ASP A 53 -76.01 22.89 -94.88
CA ASP A 53 -76.79 22.00 -95.79
C ASP A 53 -76.42 22.30 -97.24
N ALA A 54 -76.94 21.49 -98.16
CA ALA A 54 -76.66 21.65 -99.61
C ALA A 54 -77.28 22.96 -100.18
N CYS A 55 -78.19 23.60 -99.47
CA CYS A 55 -78.80 24.88 -99.85
C CYS A 55 -78.09 26.12 -99.26
N GLY A 56 -77.08 25.88 -98.40
CA GLY A 56 -76.23 26.94 -97.81
C GLY A 56 -76.79 27.49 -96.49
N ASN A 57 -77.75 26.83 -95.84
CA ASN A 57 -78.17 27.17 -94.50
C ASN A 57 -77.19 26.65 -93.47
N ILE A 58 -76.84 27.50 -92.53
CA ILE A 58 -75.87 27.18 -91.47
C ILE A 58 -76.56 26.90 -90.13
N SER A 59 -76.17 25.84 -89.43
CA SER A 59 -76.75 25.47 -88.12
C SER A 59 -76.37 26.49 -87.04
N GLU A 60 -77.04 26.41 -85.93
CA GLU A 60 -76.51 27.00 -84.68
C GLU A 60 -75.18 26.33 -84.30
N VAL A 61 -74.35 27.04 -83.54
CA VAL A 61 -73.05 26.50 -83.06
C VAL A 61 -73.30 25.42 -82.02
N TYR A 62 -72.85 24.23 -82.32
CA TYR A 62 -72.75 23.16 -81.27
C TYR A 62 -71.44 23.39 -80.52
N THR A 63 -71.49 23.32 -79.15
CA THR A 63 -70.30 23.55 -78.25
C THR A 63 -70.11 22.31 -77.43
N GLN A 64 -68.84 21.82 -77.41
CA GLN A 64 -68.40 20.81 -76.56
C GLN A 64 -67.42 21.49 -75.59
N LEU A 65 -67.61 21.27 -74.27
CA LEU A 65 -66.69 21.63 -73.23
C LEU A 65 -65.99 20.38 -72.73
N ILE A 66 -64.66 20.28 -72.86
CA ILE A 66 -63.87 19.23 -72.26
C ILE A 66 -63.12 19.85 -71.05
N SER A 67 -63.46 19.40 -69.86
CA SER A 67 -62.82 19.87 -68.60
C SER A 67 -61.72 18.88 -68.23
N ILE A 68 -60.56 19.38 -68.03
CA ILE A 68 -59.43 18.63 -67.46
C ILE A 68 -59.36 19.02 -65.97
N ILE A 69 -59.41 18.04 -65.16
CA ILE A 69 -59.31 18.17 -63.68
C ILE A 69 -58.12 17.30 -63.15
N ASP A 70 -57.44 17.77 -62.11
CA ASP A 70 -56.47 17.01 -61.36
C ASP A 70 -56.94 16.82 -59.93
N ASN A 71 -57.32 15.59 -59.63
CA ASN A 71 -57.73 15.14 -58.28
C ASN A 71 -56.87 14.00 -57.75
N THR A 72 -55.63 13.84 -58.30
CA THR A 72 -54.69 12.84 -57.91
C THR A 72 -53.61 13.52 -57.01
N ALA A 73 -53.50 13.02 -55.81
CA ALA A 73 -52.47 13.52 -54.89
C ALA A 73 -51.07 13.04 -55.27
N PRO A 74 -50.00 13.85 -55.04
CA PRO A 74 -48.61 13.44 -55.22
C PRO A 74 -48.28 12.17 -54.45
N ALA A 75 -47.47 11.33 -55.08
CA ALA A 75 -47.01 10.04 -54.49
C ALA A 75 -45.49 10.11 -54.21
N TRP A 76 -45.10 9.59 -53.07
CA TRP A 76 -43.70 9.47 -52.72
C TRP A 76 -43.00 8.44 -53.58
N THR A 77 -41.86 8.82 -54.19
CA THR A 77 -40.95 7.92 -54.91
C THR A 77 -39.91 7.34 -53.97
N THR A 78 -39.58 8.08 -52.87
CA THR A 78 -38.79 7.52 -51.79
C THR A 78 -39.60 6.46 -51.07
N MET A 79 -39.12 5.24 -51.01
CA MET A 79 -39.82 4.12 -50.34
C MET A 79 -39.98 4.39 -48.85
N ALA A 80 -41.05 3.97 -48.25
CA ALA A 80 -41.28 4.06 -46.81
C ALA A 80 -40.13 3.34 -46.05
N GLY A 81 -39.57 4.00 -45.03
CA GLY A 81 -38.46 3.50 -44.24
C GLY A 81 -37.08 3.66 -44.90
N ALA A 82 -37.00 4.14 -46.17
CA ALA A 82 -35.69 4.30 -46.83
C ALA A 82 -34.80 5.39 -46.21
N LEU A 83 -35.37 6.30 -45.42
CA LEU A 83 -34.65 7.35 -44.69
C LEU A 83 -34.48 7.02 -43.21
N ASP A 84 -35.01 5.88 -42.78
CA ASP A 84 -34.83 5.44 -41.39
C ASP A 84 -33.38 5.04 -41.15
N VAL A 85 -32.87 5.39 -39.98
CA VAL A 85 -31.47 5.09 -39.59
C VAL A 85 -31.37 4.91 -38.08
N THR A 86 -30.43 4.06 -37.65
CA THR A 86 -30.03 3.90 -36.26
C THR A 86 -28.60 4.44 -36.13
N LEU A 87 -28.38 5.36 -35.20
CA LEU A 87 -27.12 6.06 -34.97
C LEU A 87 -26.75 6.03 -33.49
N GLU A 88 -25.46 6.07 -33.23
CA GLU A 88 -24.93 6.24 -31.88
C GLU A 88 -25.18 7.68 -31.40
N CYS A 89 -25.54 7.85 -30.13
CA CYS A 89 -25.79 9.16 -29.52
C CYS A 89 -24.59 10.12 -29.64
N SER A 90 -23.38 9.58 -29.68
CA SER A 90 -22.14 10.33 -29.89
C SER A 90 -21.92 10.81 -31.33
N ASP A 91 -22.67 10.28 -32.34
CA ASP A 91 -22.56 10.65 -33.76
C ASP A 91 -23.42 11.88 -34.09
N ALA A 92 -23.12 13.02 -33.50
CA ALA A 92 -23.84 14.26 -33.75
C ALA A 92 -23.84 14.67 -35.23
N ALA A 93 -22.81 14.34 -35.99
CA ALA A 93 -22.73 14.65 -37.41
C ALA A 93 -23.67 13.75 -38.24
N GLY A 94 -23.72 12.46 -37.92
CA GLY A 94 -24.65 11.52 -38.54
C GLY A 94 -26.10 11.86 -38.25
N ILE A 95 -26.43 12.24 -37.00
CA ILE A 95 -27.78 12.68 -36.60
C ILE A 95 -28.20 13.92 -37.40
N ALA A 96 -27.33 14.95 -37.50
CA ALA A 96 -27.63 16.14 -38.26
C ALA A 96 -27.78 15.86 -39.77
N ALA A 97 -26.97 14.95 -40.31
CA ALA A 97 -27.11 14.52 -41.71
C ALA A 97 -28.41 13.79 -41.96
N ALA A 98 -28.82 12.91 -41.06
CA ALA A 98 -30.09 12.17 -41.15
C ALA A 98 -31.32 13.10 -41.07
N GLN A 99 -31.29 14.10 -40.19
CA GLN A 99 -32.32 15.12 -40.05
C GLN A 99 -32.43 16.04 -41.27
N ALA A 100 -31.38 16.18 -42.06
CA ALA A 100 -31.37 17.02 -43.26
C ALA A 100 -31.87 16.27 -44.51
N LEU A 101 -32.21 14.98 -44.43
CA LEU A 101 -32.73 14.21 -45.56
C LEU A 101 -34.17 14.63 -45.84
N ILE A 102 -34.48 14.77 -47.15
CA ILE A 102 -35.85 15.11 -47.65
C ILE A 102 -36.28 14.00 -48.60
N PRO A 103 -37.50 13.41 -48.43
CA PRO A 103 -38.01 12.42 -49.36
C PRO A 103 -38.40 13.07 -50.70
N VAL A 104 -38.40 12.28 -51.75
CA VAL A 104 -38.76 12.75 -53.10
C VAL A 104 -40.15 12.21 -53.50
N ALA A 105 -40.94 13.09 -54.10
CA ALA A 105 -42.28 12.79 -54.58
C ALA A 105 -42.41 13.11 -56.08
N ASN A 106 -43.42 12.53 -56.75
CA ASN A 106 -43.86 12.91 -58.07
C ASN A 106 -45.37 12.91 -58.16
N ASP A 107 -45.90 13.58 -59.19
CA ASP A 107 -47.30 13.55 -59.53
C ASP A 107 -47.46 13.23 -61.03
N ASN A 108 -48.68 12.78 -61.39
CA ASN A 108 -49.01 12.39 -62.79
C ASN A 108 -49.35 13.61 -63.68
N CYS A 109 -49.75 14.73 -63.08
CA CYS A 109 -50.13 15.93 -63.78
C CYS A 109 -49.19 17.10 -63.49
N ASP A 110 -48.61 17.14 -62.28
CA ASP A 110 -47.67 18.20 -61.86
C ASP A 110 -46.20 17.75 -62.02
N VAL A 111 -45.48 18.41 -62.87
CA VAL A 111 -44.06 18.11 -63.13
C VAL A 111 -43.17 18.57 -62.03
N ASP A 112 -43.57 19.54 -61.20
CA ASP A 112 -42.82 20.08 -60.06
C ASP A 112 -43.61 20.03 -58.77
N VAL A 113 -43.38 19.00 -58.00
CA VAL A 113 -43.95 18.80 -56.65
C VAL A 113 -42.96 19.22 -55.57
N SER A 114 -42.44 20.43 -55.66
CA SER A 114 -41.43 20.95 -54.79
C SER A 114 -41.95 21.52 -53.46
N ASN A 115 -43.27 21.69 -53.31
CA ASN A 115 -43.88 22.22 -52.08
C ASN A 115 -43.94 21.11 -50.96
N ILE A 116 -42.75 20.59 -50.57
CA ILE A 116 -42.65 19.63 -49.47
C ILE A 116 -42.66 20.43 -48.17
N VAL A 117 -43.56 20.09 -47.26
CA VAL A 117 -43.68 20.65 -45.92
C VAL A 117 -43.20 19.60 -44.91
N GLU A 118 -42.18 19.97 -44.19
CA GLU A 118 -41.62 19.17 -43.08
C GLU A 118 -42.22 19.58 -41.75
N VAL A 119 -42.52 18.58 -40.91
CA VAL A 119 -42.68 18.70 -39.47
C VAL A 119 -41.52 17.94 -38.80
N ALA A 120 -40.51 18.65 -38.44
CA ALA A 120 -39.36 18.09 -37.77
C ALA A 120 -39.74 17.55 -36.40
N GLY A 121 -39.35 16.33 -36.13
CA GLY A 121 -39.54 15.67 -34.85
C GLY A 121 -38.59 16.20 -33.77
N VAL A 122 -39.10 16.23 -32.56
CA VAL A 122 -38.24 16.45 -31.37
C VAL A 122 -37.75 15.12 -30.84
N PHE A 123 -36.59 15.12 -30.16
CA PHE A 123 -36.09 13.92 -29.52
C PHE A 123 -37.05 13.43 -28.43
N VAL A 124 -37.41 12.17 -28.49
CA VAL A 124 -38.23 11.48 -27.49
C VAL A 124 -37.33 10.46 -26.81
N PRO A 125 -36.86 10.72 -25.56
CA PRO A 125 -35.95 9.83 -24.86
C PRO A 125 -36.62 8.52 -24.46
N GLY A 126 -35.82 7.47 -24.31
CA GLY A 126 -36.20 6.20 -23.74
C GLY A 126 -36.51 6.30 -22.25
N MET A 127 -37.27 5.32 -21.73
CA MET A 127 -37.68 5.35 -20.31
C MET A 127 -36.57 4.89 -19.35
N THR A 128 -35.66 4.04 -19.80
CA THR A 128 -34.59 3.47 -19.00
C THR A 128 -33.22 4.07 -19.30
N CYS A 129 -33.02 4.56 -20.50
CA CYS A 129 -31.83 5.19 -21.00
C CYS A 129 -32.23 6.52 -21.66
N PRO A 130 -32.04 7.66 -21.02
CA PRO A 130 -32.45 8.97 -21.57
C PRO A 130 -31.67 9.38 -22.82
N GLU A 131 -30.48 8.83 -23.01
CA GLU A 131 -29.59 9.09 -24.14
C GLU A 131 -30.02 8.35 -25.40
N GLU A 132 -30.75 7.23 -25.23
CA GLU A 132 -31.45 6.54 -26.32
C GLU A 132 -32.80 7.16 -26.60
N GLY A 133 -33.27 7.03 -27.80
CA GLY A 133 -34.61 7.54 -28.17
C GLY A 133 -34.83 7.65 -29.67
N THR A 134 -35.79 8.47 -30.04
CA THR A 134 -36.14 8.62 -31.45
C THR A 134 -36.47 10.07 -31.82
N TYR A 135 -36.12 10.46 -33.05
CA TYR A 135 -36.73 11.56 -33.77
C TYR A 135 -37.70 10.99 -34.78
N THR A 136 -38.92 11.58 -34.92
CA THR A 136 -39.88 11.20 -35.93
C THR A 136 -40.20 12.41 -36.79
N ASN A 137 -39.55 12.50 -37.95
CA ASN A 137 -39.80 13.54 -38.94
C ASN A 137 -40.94 13.12 -39.86
N THR A 138 -41.79 14.08 -40.25
CA THR A 138 -42.91 13.81 -41.19
C THR A 138 -42.94 14.85 -42.28
N TRP A 139 -43.34 14.41 -43.49
CA TRP A 139 -43.47 15.31 -44.65
C TRP A 139 -44.82 15.08 -45.33
N THR A 140 -45.35 16.19 -45.85
CA THR A 140 -46.44 16.19 -46.81
C THR A 140 -46.01 17.04 -48.00
N VAL A 141 -46.59 16.77 -49.17
CA VAL A 141 -46.39 17.58 -50.36
C VAL A 141 -47.76 17.88 -50.97
N THR A 142 -47.90 19.09 -51.44
CA THR A 142 -49.17 19.54 -52.08
C THR A 142 -48.83 19.96 -53.51
N ASP A 143 -49.61 19.46 -54.49
CA ASP A 143 -49.53 19.86 -55.90
C ASP A 143 -50.07 21.27 -56.13
N ALA A 144 -49.97 21.75 -57.38
CA ALA A 144 -50.50 23.05 -57.75
C ALA A 144 -52.05 23.12 -57.73
N CYS A 145 -52.72 21.98 -57.74
CA CYS A 145 -54.19 21.84 -57.72
C CYS A 145 -54.74 21.73 -56.29
N GLY A 146 -53.89 21.59 -55.28
CA GLY A 146 -54.25 21.50 -53.87
C GLY A 146 -54.45 20.09 -53.34
N ASN A 147 -54.11 19.06 -54.11
CA ASN A 147 -54.15 17.69 -53.62
C ASN A 147 -52.95 17.41 -52.73
N ILE A 148 -53.18 16.80 -51.57
CA ILE A 148 -52.12 16.53 -50.52
C ILE A 148 -51.76 15.06 -50.49
N SER A 149 -50.47 14.78 -50.47
CA SER A 149 -49.94 13.40 -50.37
C SER A 149 -50.30 12.73 -49.03
N VAL A 150 -50.16 11.43 -48.95
CA VAL A 150 -50.04 10.74 -47.67
C VAL A 150 -48.78 11.22 -46.92
N VAL A 151 -48.83 11.15 -45.59
CA VAL A 151 -47.69 11.54 -44.75
C VAL A 151 -46.51 10.55 -44.99
N TYR A 152 -45.33 11.05 -45.31
CA TYR A 152 -44.10 10.30 -45.26
C TYR A 152 -43.53 10.43 -43.87
N THR A 153 -43.02 9.33 -43.29
CA THR A 153 -42.43 9.29 -41.94
C THR A 153 -41.00 8.77 -42.03
N GLN A 154 -40.09 9.44 -41.38
CA GLN A 154 -38.74 8.97 -41.10
C GLN A 154 -38.60 8.80 -39.59
N VAL A 155 -37.99 7.68 -39.18
CA VAL A 155 -37.59 7.43 -37.79
C VAL A 155 -36.09 7.37 -37.70
N ILE A 156 -35.51 8.29 -36.94
CA ILE A 156 -34.08 8.27 -36.57
C ILE A 156 -33.99 7.71 -35.17
N THR A 157 -33.46 6.50 -35.01
CA THR A 157 -33.28 5.83 -33.73
C THR A 157 -31.86 6.16 -33.22
N ILE A 158 -31.78 6.65 -31.99
CA ILE A 158 -30.53 6.91 -31.28
C ILE A 158 -30.33 5.80 -30.27
N THR A 159 -29.15 5.21 -30.27
CA THR A 159 -28.72 4.17 -29.36
C THR A 159 -27.45 4.56 -28.64
N ASP A 160 -27.22 4.05 -27.45
CA ASP A 160 -25.98 4.12 -26.72
C ASP A 160 -25.44 2.70 -26.44
N ASN A 161 -24.44 2.30 -27.20
CA ASN A 161 -23.76 1.02 -27.05
C ASN A 161 -22.30 1.20 -26.61
N THR A 162 -21.93 2.41 -26.15
CA THR A 162 -20.60 2.79 -25.77
C THR A 162 -20.46 2.68 -24.26
N ALA A 163 -19.51 1.83 -23.80
CA ALA A 163 -19.26 1.72 -22.38
C ALA A 163 -18.42 2.89 -21.84
N PRO A 164 -18.67 3.32 -20.59
CA PRO A 164 -17.86 4.35 -19.94
C PRO A 164 -16.37 4.01 -19.91
N THR A 165 -15.54 5.01 -20.05
CA THR A 165 -14.08 4.91 -20.01
C THR A 165 -13.50 5.62 -18.80
N TRP A 166 -12.45 5.02 -18.19
CA TRP A 166 -11.79 5.62 -17.04
C TRP A 166 -10.93 6.82 -17.47
N THR A 167 -11.19 7.99 -16.89
CA THR A 167 -10.36 9.19 -17.05
C THR A 167 -9.18 9.20 -16.07
N THR A 168 -9.31 8.49 -14.95
CA THR A 168 -8.20 8.26 -14.03
C THR A 168 -7.19 7.30 -14.67
N VAL A 169 -5.96 7.74 -14.83
CA VAL A 169 -4.88 6.96 -15.47
C VAL A 169 -4.64 5.67 -14.67
N PRO A 170 -4.46 4.50 -15.32
CA PRO A 170 -4.12 3.27 -14.64
C PRO A 170 -2.89 3.41 -13.74
N GLY A 171 -2.99 2.94 -12.50
CA GLY A 171 -1.94 3.06 -11.48
C GLY A 171 -1.88 4.39 -10.72
N ALA A 172 -2.63 5.42 -11.10
CA ALA A 172 -2.61 6.72 -10.41
C ALA A 172 -3.07 6.64 -8.94
N LEU A 173 -3.88 5.66 -8.62
CA LEU A 173 -4.37 5.42 -7.25
C LEU A 173 -3.50 4.43 -6.46
N ASN A 174 -2.47 3.83 -7.07
CA ASN A 174 -1.58 2.92 -6.37
C ASN A 174 -0.81 3.64 -5.26
N ARG A 175 -0.56 2.94 -4.17
CA ARG A 175 0.22 3.44 -3.03
C ARG A 175 1.15 2.33 -2.53
N THR A 176 2.31 2.76 -2.03
CA THR A 176 3.20 1.93 -1.21
C THR A 176 3.25 2.57 0.16
N LEU A 177 2.97 1.82 1.19
CA LEU A 177 2.80 2.27 2.56
C LEU A 177 3.57 1.35 3.51
N GLU A 178 4.06 1.91 4.58
CA GLU A 178 4.59 1.14 5.71
C GLU A 178 3.44 0.40 6.41
N CYS A 179 3.67 -0.81 6.87
CA CYS A 179 2.67 -1.65 7.55
C CYS A 179 2.03 -0.96 8.77
N SER A 180 2.79 -0.10 9.46
CA SER A 180 2.32 0.69 10.59
C SER A 180 1.49 1.92 10.18
N ASP A 181 1.43 2.31 8.90
CA ASP A 181 0.69 3.48 8.42
C ASP A 181 -0.80 3.17 8.20
N ALA A 182 -1.52 2.89 9.28
CA ALA A 182 -2.96 2.64 9.23
C ALA A 182 -3.77 3.82 8.66
N ALA A 183 -3.33 5.06 8.91
CA ALA A 183 -4.01 6.25 8.41
C ALA A 183 -3.83 6.38 6.88
N GLY A 184 -2.62 6.13 6.38
CA GLY A 184 -2.33 6.09 4.96
C GLY A 184 -3.12 5.00 4.23
N LEU A 185 -3.27 3.82 4.85
CA LEU A 185 -4.06 2.72 4.32
C LEU A 185 -5.54 3.11 4.17
N LEU A 186 -6.14 3.70 5.21
CA LEU A 186 -7.51 4.20 5.15
C LEU A 186 -7.69 5.26 4.07
N ALA A 187 -6.74 6.20 3.96
CA ALA A 187 -6.75 7.22 2.92
C ALA A 187 -6.64 6.60 1.52
N ALA A 188 -5.74 5.65 1.32
CA ALA A 188 -5.57 4.95 0.05
C ALA A 188 -6.82 4.17 -0.35
N GLN A 189 -7.45 3.48 0.59
CA GLN A 189 -8.67 2.71 0.36
C GLN A 189 -9.90 3.59 0.09
N SER A 190 -9.89 4.85 0.49
CA SER A 190 -10.96 5.81 0.22
C SER A 190 -10.88 6.46 -1.15
N LEU A 191 -9.79 6.29 -1.89
CA LEU A 191 -9.63 6.84 -3.23
C LEU A 191 -10.62 6.20 -4.20
N LEU A 192 -11.14 7.03 -5.12
CA LEU A 192 -12.07 6.63 -6.17
C LEU A 192 -11.52 7.05 -7.54
N PRO A 193 -11.59 6.17 -8.53
CA PRO A 193 -11.30 6.57 -9.91
C PRO A 193 -12.48 7.34 -10.52
N PHE A 194 -12.20 8.17 -11.51
CA PHE A 194 -13.19 8.90 -12.30
C PHE A 194 -13.32 8.27 -13.67
N ALA A 195 -14.54 8.24 -14.19
CA ALA A 195 -14.86 7.78 -15.52
C ALA A 195 -15.65 8.85 -16.27
N SER A 196 -15.73 8.73 -17.58
CA SER A 196 -16.60 9.53 -18.45
C SER A 196 -17.18 8.65 -19.53
N ASP A 197 -18.33 9.02 -19.99
CA ASP A 197 -18.98 8.47 -21.19
C ASP A 197 -19.21 9.54 -22.22
N LEU A 198 -19.38 9.16 -23.50
CA LEU A 198 -19.61 10.09 -24.60
C LEU A 198 -21.06 10.52 -24.70
N CYS A 199 -21.96 9.71 -24.20
CA CYS A 199 -23.41 9.91 -24.27
C CYS A 199 -24.00 10.25 -22.90
N ASP A 200 -23.55 9.54 -21.83
CA ASP A 200 -24.01 9.75 -20.46
C ASP A 200 -23.13 10.80 -19.75
N GLY A 201 -23.71 11.95 -19.43
CA GLY A 201 -23.00 13.02 -18.72
C GLY A 201 -22.72 12.73 -17.24
N ASP A 202 -23.34 11.74 -16.62
CA ASP A 202 -23.15 11.35 -15.22
C ASP A 202 -22.93 9.86 -15.03
N VAL A 203 -21.67 9.45 -15.09
CA VAL A 203 -21.21 8.08 -14.82
C VAL A 203 -20.62 7.95 -13.41
N SER A 204 -21.26 8.49 -12.40
CA SER A 204 -20.80 8.53 -11.01
C SER A 204 -21.05 7.21 -10.25
N ASN A 205 -21.88 6.30 -10.72
CA ASN A 205 -22.28 5.07 -10.06
C ASN A 205 -21.21 3.96 -10.19
N SER A 206 -19.99 4.22 -9.69
CA SER A 206 -18.95 3.19 -9.68
C SER A 206 -19.17 2.17 -8.56
N ILE A 207 -19.05 0.90 -8.89
CA ILE A 207 -19.12 -0.23 -7.95
C ILE A 207 -17.69 -0.62 -7.59
N LYS A 208 -17.34 -0.51 -6.30
CA LYS A 208 -16.05 -0.95 -5.75
C LYS A 208 -16.14 -2.38 -5.24
N VAL A 209 -15.17 -3.21 -5.61
CA VAL A 209 -14.85 -4.46 -4.93
C VAL A 209 -13.57 -4.26 -4.15
N THR A 210 -13.69 -4.23 -2.83
CA THR A 210 -12.55 -4.05 -1.93
C THR A 210 -11.78 -5.35 -1.83
N GLY A 211 -10.47 -5.30 -2.11
CA GLY A 211 -9.57 -6.42 -1.96
C GLY A 211 -9.27 -6.72 -0.49
N VAL A 212 -9.03 -7.98 -0.19
CA VAL A 212 -8.48 -8.42 1.10
C VAL A 212 -6.95 -8.34 1.06
N PHE A 213 -6.33 -8.24 2.22
CA PHE A 213 -4.87 -8.31 2.32
C PHE A 213 -4.37 -9.69 1.87
N VAL A 214 -3.41 -9.69 0.97
CA VAL A 214 -2.70 -10.88 0.53
C VAL A 214 -1.26 -10.75 1.03
N PRO A 215 -0.88 -11.49 2.09
CA PRO A 215 0.45 -11.42 2.67
C PRO A 215 1.53 -11.94 1.75
N GLY A 216 2.74 -11.45 1.94
CA GLY A 216 3.95 -11.98 1.33
C GLY A 216 4.31 -13.38 1.83
N VAL A 217 5.12 -14.09 1.09
CA VAL A 217 5.51 -15.47 1.45
C VAL A 217 6.63 -15.50 2.49
N LEU A 218 7.53 -14.53 2.46
CA LEU A 218 8.71 -14.45 3.33
C LEU A 218 8.49 -13.50 4.50
N CYS A 219 7.70 -12.46 4.29
CA CYS A 219 7.36 -11.44 5.26
C CYS A 219 5.83 -11.32 5.28
N PRO A 220 5.13 -11.89 6.28
CA PRO A 220 3.67 -11.85 6.36
C PRO A 220 3.10 -10.44 6.58
N GLU A 221 3.88 -9.53 7.12
CA GLU A 221 3.53 -8.13 7.38
C GLU A 221 3.54 -7.30 6.09
N GLU A 222 4.31 -7.70 5.08
CA GLU A 222 4.27 -7.18 3.73
C GLU A 222 3.17 -7.83 2.91
N GLY A 223 2.67 -7.13 1.91
CA GLY A 223 1.67 -7.71 1.02
C GLY A 223 0.94 -6.67 0.18
N THR A 224 -0.23 -7.06 -0.32
CA THR A 224 -1.01 -6.19 -1.19
C THR A 224 -2.50 -6.25 -0.90
N TYR A 225 -3.16 -5.10 -1.10
CA TYR A 225 -4.60 -5.02 -1.33
C TYR A 225 -4.82 -4.70 -2.80
N THR A 226 -5.75 -5.41 -3.46
CA THR A 226 -6.13 -5.13 -4.84
C THR A 226 -7.61 -4.74 -4.88
N ASN A 227 -7.88 -3.44 -5.00
CA ASN A 227 -9.23 -2.91 -5.18
C ASN A 227 -9.57 -2.81 -6.66
N THR A 228 -10.81 -3.10 -7.01
CA THR A 228 -11.29 -2.97 -8.39
C THR A 228 -12.59 -2.18 -8.46
N TRP A 229 -12.82 -1.50 -9.58
CA TRP A 229 -14.03 -0.75 -9.85
C TRP A 229 -14.55 -1.04 -11.25
N THR A 230 -15.85 -1.06 -11.37
CA THR A 230 -16.59 -0.95 -12.62
C THR A 230 -17.61 0.17 -12.49
N VAL A 231 -17.97 0.78 -13.59
CA VAL A 231 -19.05 1.77 -13.66
C VAL A 231 -19.97 1.38 -14.80
N THR A 232 -21.25 1.59 -14.60
CA THR A 232 -22.30 1.29 -15.59
C THR A 232 -23.02 2.60 -15.90
N ASP A 233 -23.21 2.92 -17.20
CA ASP A 233 -24.02 4.06 -17.65
C ASP A 233 -25.51 3.84 -17.44
N ALA A 234 -26.32 4.81 -17.82
CA ALA A 234 -27.79 4.73 -17.74
C ALA A 234 -28.37 3.70 -18.72
N CYS A 235 -27.68 3.38 -19.80
CA CYS A 235 -28.08 2.42 -20.83
C CYS A 235 -27.69 0.98 -20.54
N GLY A 236 -26.87 0.75 -19.50
CA GLY A 236 -26.46 -0.57 -19.04
C GLY A 236 -25.13 -1.04 -19.59
N ASN A 237 -24.36 -0.19 -20.28
CA ASN A 237 -23.03 -0.55 -20.74
C ASN A 237 -22.03 -0.45 -19.58
N VAL A 238 -21.17 -1.46 -19.43
CA VAL A 238 -20.25 -1.61 -18.29
C VAL A 238 -18.83 -1.33 -18.74
N SER A 239 -18.12 -0.47 -18.00
CA SER A 239 -16.72 -0.14 -18.24
C SER A 239 -15.78 -1.34 -18.10
N GLY A 240 -14.58 -1.20 -18.63
CA GLY A 240 -13.46 -2.05 -18.23
C GLY A 240 -13.17 -1.92 -16.73
N VAL A 241 -12.52 -2.94 -16.13
CA VAL A 241 -12.16 -2.94 -14.72
C VAL A 241 -11.01 -1.95 -14.47
N TYR A 242 -11.19 -1.01 -13.56
CA TYR A 242 -10.10 -0.22 -13.00
C TYR A 242 -9.51 -0.94 -11.80
N THR A 243 -8.18 -0.99 -11.69
CA THR A 243 -7.48 -1.68 -10.61
C THR A 243 -6.57 -0.72 -9.88
N GLN A 244 -6.66 -0.73 -8.55
CA GLN A 244 -5.71 -0.10 -7.62
C GLN A 244 -4.97 -1.19 -6.86
N VAL A 245 -3.65 -1.07 -6.77
CA VAL A 245 -2.82 -1.90 -5.91
C VAL A 245 -2.26 -1.02 -4.78
N ILE A 246 -2.53 -1.41 -3.54
CA ILE A 246 -1.90 -0.82 -2.35
C ILE A 246 -0.90 -1.86 -1.85
N THR A 247 0.38 -1.52 -1.94
CA THR A 247 1.48 -2.36 -1.47
C THR A 247 1.83 -1.94 -0.04
N ILE A 248 1.87 -2.90 0.84
CA ILE A 248 2.34 -2.74 2.22
C ILE A 248 3.75 -3.29 2.29
N THR A 249 4.65 -2.50 2.85
CA THR A 249 6.06 -2.85 3.06
C THR A 249 6.42 -2.68 4.52
N ASP A 250 7.40 -3.42 4.96
CA ASP A 250 8.07 -3.24 6.23
C ASP A 250 9.57 -2.98 5.99
N ASN A 251 9.97 -1.74 6.19
CA ASN A 251 11.35 -1.29 6.03
C ASN A 251 11.94 -0.79 7.36
N THR A 252 11.25 -1.05 8.47
CA THR A 252 11.63 -0.57 9.78
C THR A 252 12.29 -1.70 10.56
N ALA A 253 13.50 -1.48 11.01
CA ALA A 253 14.20 -2.47 11.82
C ALA A 253 13.70 -2.48 13.26
N PRO A 254 13.71 -3.64 13.94
CA PRO A 254 13.36 -3.75 15.36
C PRO A 254 14.17 -2.82 16.24
N THR A 255 13.54 -2.29 17.27
CA THR A 255 14.15 -1.38 18.25
C THR A 255 14.18 -2.00 19.63
N TRP A 256 15.27 -1.75 20.39
CA TRP A 256 15.41 -2.28 21.74
C TRP A 256 14.50 -1.54 22.70
N THR A 257 13.62 -2.27 23.38
CA THR A 257 12.81 -1.76 24.51
C THR A 257 13.61 -1.76 25.80
N THR A 258 14.58 -2.69 25.93
CA THR A 258 15.57 -2.67 27.01
C THR A 258 16.51 -1.49 26.83
N LEU A 259 16.56 -0.59 27.80
CA LEU A 259 17.40 0.61 27.75
C LEU A 259 18.88 0.26 27.65
N PRO A 260 19.69 1.03 26.92
CA PRO A 260 21.14 0.84 26.88
C PRO A 260 21.75 0.83 28.27
N GLY A 261 22.56 -0.21 28.58
CA GLY A 261 23.21 -0.37 29.87
C GLY A 261 22.33 -0.98 30.98
N ALA A 262 21.05 -1.22 30.75
CA ALA A 262 20.16 -1.81 31.77
C ALA A 262 20.58 -3.23 32.19
N LEU A 263 21.27 -3.94 31.32
CA LEU A 263 21.81 -5.29 31.61
C LEU A 263 23.26 -5.27 32.11
N ASN A 264 23.87 -4.08 32.24
CA ASN A 264 25.22 -3.99 32.80
C ASN A 264 25.21 -4.31 34.27
N VAL A 265 26.21 -5.03 34.73
CA VAL A 265 26.35 -5.44 36.11
C VAL A 265 27.84 -5.43 36.51
N THR A 266 28.13 -5.12 37.80
CA THR A 266 29.45 -5.29 38.39
C THR A 266 29.34 -6.38 39.45
N LEU A 267 30.21 -7.39 39.37
CA LEU A 267 30.18 -8.57 40.22
C LEU A 267 31.61 -8.85 40.76
N GLU A 268 31.65 -9.44 41.94
CA GLU A 268 32.88 -9.99 42.50
C GLU A 268 33.31 -11.23 41.70
N CYS A 269 34.59 -11.39 41.47
CA CYS A 269 35.17 -12.50 40.69
C CYS A 269 34.80 -13.88 41.27
N SER A 270 34.57 -13.97 42.57
CA SER A 270 34.12 -15.20 43.27
C SER A 270 32.60 -15.48 43.13
N ASP A 271 31.79 -14.53 42.64
CA ASP A 271 30.34 -14.74 42.43
C ASP A 271 30.06 -15.40 41.07
N LEU A 272 30.49 -16.65 40.93
CA LEU A 272 30.31 -17.43 39.70
C LEU A 272 28.82 -17.55 39.32
N SER A 273 27.92 -17.66 40.31
CA SER A 273 26.49 -17.75 40.06
C SER A 273 25.90 -16.47 39.54
N GLY A 274 26.36 -15.31 40.04
CA GLY A 274 25.98 -14.01 39.52
C GLY A 274 26.48 -13.78 38.10
N ILE A 275 27.73 -14.22 37.81
CA ILE A 275 28.30 -14.12 36.48
C ILE A 275 27.49 -14.96 35.47
N ASP A 276 27.15 -16.22 35.82
CA ASP A 276 26.32 -17.09 34.97
C ASP A 276 24.94 -16.50 34.75
N ALA A 277 24.32 -15.96 35.80
CA ALA A 277 23.00 -15.28 35.69
C ALA A 277 23.08 -14.05 34.77
N ALA A 278 24.11 -13.23 34.90
CA ALA A 278 24.33 -12.06 34.06
C ALA A 278 24.56 -12.45 32.59
N GLN A 279 25.34 -13.53 32.37
CA GLN A 279 25.55 -14.09 31.02
C GLN A 279 24.28 -14.67 30.41
N ALA A 280 23.29 -15.07 31.20
CA ALA A 280 22.02 -15.62 30.75
C ALA A 280 20.97 -14.54 30.45
N MET A 281 21.22 -13.27 30.75
CA MET A 281 20.31 -12.16 30.46
C MET A 281 20.16 -11.93 28.96
N PHE A 282 18.96 -11.46 28.57
CA PHE A 282 18.65 -11.07 27.21
C PHE A 282 17.97 -9.69 27.21
N PRO A 283 18.27 -8.82 26.27
CA PRO A 283 17.49 -7.61 26.03
C PRO A 283 16.18 -7.95 25.33
N GLU A 284 15.18 -7.10 25.48
CA GLU A 284 13.91 -7.17 24.78
C GLU A 284 13.88 -6.15 23.65
N ALA A 285 13.25 -6.50 22.54
CA ALA A 285 13.06 -5.64 21.38
C ALA A 285 11.61 -5.68 20.92
N ASP A 286 11.20 -4.66 20.21
CA ASP A 286 9.88 -4.50 19.64
C ASP A 286 10.00 -3.94 18.23
N ASP A 287 9.03 -4.26 17.39
CA ASP A 287 8.93 -3.75 16.03
C ASP A 287 7.54 -3.17 15.77
N ASN A 288 7.44 -2.23 14.83
CA ASN A 288 6.19 -1.56 14.52
C ASN A 288 5.23 -2.41 13.68
N CYS A 289 5.72 -3.46 13.05
CA CYS A 289 4.98 -4.34 12.15
C CYS A 289 4.97 -5.78 12.60
N ASP A 290 6.08 -6.27 13.15
CA ASP A 290 6.22 -7.64 13.67
C ASP A 290 5.98 -7.66 15.19
N PRO A 291 4.83 -8.17 15.68
CA PRO A 291 4.53 -8.21 17.11
C PRO A 291 5.38 -9.23 17.90
N GLU A 292 6.09 -10.12 17.23
CA GLU A 292 6.88 -11.18 17.87
C GLU A 292 8.30 -11.26 17.28
N VAL A 293 9.14 -10.29 17.64
CA VAL A 293 10.56 -10.29 17.25
C VAL A 293 11.31 -11.33 18.07
N SER A 294 11.48 -12.55 17.55
CA SER A 294 12.02 -13.70 18.31
C SER A 294 13.43 -14.14 17.88
N ASP A 295 13.93 -13.77 16.73
CA ASP A 295 15.20 -14.23 16.19
C ASP A 295 16.39 -13.42 16.73
N LEU A 296 16.58 -13.52 18.07
CA LEU A 296 17.64 -12.85 18.80
C LEU A 296 18.97 -13.57 18.62
N MET A 297 19.95 -12.91 18.03
CA MET A 297 21.31 -13.42 17.84
C MET A 297 22.25 -12.83 18.90
N LYS A 298 22.79 -13.70 19.78
CA LYS A 298 23.78 -13.31 20.79
C LYS A 298 25.19 -13.65 20.33
N ILE A 299 26.11 -12.71 20.50
CA ILE A 299 27.56 -12.96 20.46
C ILE A 299 28.10 -12.73 21.86
N SER A 300 28.49 -13.82 22.53
CA SER A 300 29.12 -13.75 23.86
C SER A 300 30.58 -13.35 23.72
N GLY A 301 30.97 -12.29 24.42
CA GLY A 301 32.36 -11.87 24.51
C GLY A 301 33.17 -12.75 25.42
N ALA A 302 34.44 -12.98 25.10
CA ALA A 302 35.37 -13.61 26.02
C ALA A 302 35.78 -12.62 27.13
N PHE A 303 36.19 -13.16 28.31
CA PHE A 303 36.73 -12.36 29.37
C PHE A 303 37.98 -11.59 28.88
N GLN A 304 37.96 -10.29 29.09
CA GLN A 304 39.08 -9.39 28.82
C GLN A 304 39.61 -8.93 30.16
N ALA A 305 40.77 -9.48 30.55
CA ALA A 305 41.45 -9.09 31.82
C ALA A 305 41.88 -7.63 31.78
N GLY A 306 41.78 -6.98 32.94
CA GLY A 306 42.23 -5.64 33.21
C GLY A 306 43.73 -5.58 33.62
N ALA A 307 44.08 -4.65 34.50
CA ALA A 307 45.42 -4.55 35.07
C ALA A 307 45.71 -5.68 36.07
N CYS A 308 44.67 -6.16 36.72
CA CYS A 308 44.64 -7.33 37.58
C CYS A 308 44.03 -8.50 36.77
N PRO A 309 44.65 -9.67 36.72
CA PRO A 309 44.13 -10.81 35.93
C PRO A 309 42.75 -11.30 36.35
N GLU A 310 42.40 -11.13 37.61
CA GLU A 310 41.11 -11.54 38.20
C GLU A 310 40.00 -10.51 37.94
N GLU A 311 40.36 -9.27 37.60
CA GLU A 311 39.43 -8.22 37.21
C GLU A 311 39.36 -8.09 35.69
N GLY A 312 38.22 -7.65 35.18
CA GLY A 312 38.03 -7.45 33.75
C GLY A 312 36.61 -7.29 33.32
N THR A 313 36.37 -7.57 32.05
CA THR A 313 34.99 -7.42 31.49
C THR A 313 34.65 -8.54 30.53
N TYR A 314 33.35 -8.91 30.52
CA TYR A 314 32.73 -9.59 29.40
C TYR A 314 31.89 -8.55 28.66
N THR A 315 31.96 -8.54 27.31
CA THR A 315 31.16 -7.67 26.47
C THR A 315 30.30 -8.54 25.58
N ASN A 316 28.99 -8.67 25.90
CA ASN A 316 28.04 -9.40 25.10
C ASN A 316 27.32 -8.43 24.15
N THR A 317 27.03 -8.92 22.94
CA THR A 317 26.26 -8.13 21.96
C THR A 317 25.11 -8.94 21.44
N TRP A 318 24.01 -8.23 21.09
CA TRP A 318 22.83 -8.82 20.47
C TRP A 318 22.42 -8.01 19.26
N THR A 319 21.91 -8.72 18.27
CA THR A 319 21.12 -8.20 17.19
C THR A 319 19.87 -9.04 17.05
N VAL A 320 18.82 -8.45 16.51
CA VAL A 320 17.58 -9.13 16.21
C VAL A 320 17.15 -8.77 14.80
N ILE A 321 16.55 -9.69 14.11
CA ILE A 321 16.05 -9.53 12.75
C ILE A 321 14.56 -9.83 12.76
N ASP A 322 13.76 -8.99 12.07
CA ASP A 322 12.33 -9.24 11.90
C ASP A 322 12.06 -10.25 10.80
N ALA A 323 10.78 -10.57 10.57
CA ALA A 323 10.36 -11.48 9.51
C ALA A 323 10.62 -10.94 8.10
N CYS A 324 10.75 -9.60 7.96
CA CYS A 324 11.02 -8.91 6.69
C CYS A 324 12.53 -8.74 6.42
N SER A 325 13.38 -9.22 7.32
CA SER A 325 14.86 -9.18 7.23
C SER A 325 15.48 -7.81 7.56
N ASN A 326 14.78 -6.94 8.26
CA ASN A 326 15.36 -5.70 8.77
C ASN A 326 16.14 -6.01 10.06
N LEU A 327 17.40 -5.55 10.14
CA LEU A 327 18.33 -5.84 11.23
C LEU A 327 18.39 -4.67 12.21
N SER A 328 18.20 -4.98 13.50
CA SER A 328 18.31 -3.99 14.59
C SER A 328 19.73 -3.39 14.71
N ALA A 329 19.80 -2.27 15.42
CA ALA A 329 21.08 -1.81 15.98
C ALA A 329 21.64 -2.83 16.98
N VAL A 330 22.96 -2.83 17.20
CA VAL A 330 23.60 -3.71 18.16
C VAL A 330 23.29 -3.25 19.58
N TYR A 331 22.72 -4.15 20.40
CA TYR A 331 22.65 -3.96 21.85
C TYR A 331 23.91 -4.49 22.51
N THR A 332 24.44 -3.78 23.52
CA THR A 332 25.67 -4.15 24.22
C THR A 332 25.43 -4.23 25.72
N GLN A 333 25.85 -5.34 26.33
CA GLN A 333 25.95 -5.54 27.76
C GLN A 333 27.44 -5.60 28.15
N VAL A 334 27.79 -4.94 29.22
CA VAL A 334 29.11 -5.03 29.86
C VAL A 334 28.92 -5.64 31.25
N ILE A 335 29.55 -6.79 31.50
CA ILE A 335 29.66 -7.41 32.81
C ILE A 335 31.05 -7.10 33.32
N THR A 336 31.15 -6.29 34.36
CA THR A 336 32.43 -5.92 35.00
C THR A 336 32.68 -6.85 36.15
N ILE A 337 33.86 -7.49 36.17
CA ILE A 337 34.33 -8.33 37.24
C ILE A 337 35.35 -7.53 38.01
N THR A 338 35.17 -7.49 39.33
CA THR A 338 36.09 -6.80 40.27
C THR A 338 36.51 -7.78 41.32
N ASP A 339 37.68 -7.54 41.91
CA ASP A 339 38.21 -8.19 43.10
C ASP A 339 38.47 -7.14 44.17
N ASN A 340 37.57 -7.06 45.16
CA ASN A 340 37.63 -6.13 46.27
C ASN A 340 37.85 -6.86 47.59
N THR A 341 38.15 -8.15 47.54
CA THR A 341 38.28 -8.99 48.73
C THR A 341 39.77 -9.22 49.02
N ALA A 342 40.19 -8.81 50.19
CA ALA A 342 41.58 -9.05 50.60
C ALA A 342 41.85 -10.52 50.95
N PRO A 343 43.06 -11.04 50.70
CA PRO A 343 43.44 -12.38 51.08
C PRO A 343 43.23 -12.66 52.58
N ALA A 344 42.82 -13.87 52.86
CA ALA A 344 42.55 -14.35 54.23
C ALA A 344 43.60 -15.37 54.63
N TRP A 345 44.04 -15.33 55.94
CA TRP A 345 44.98 -16.30 56.48
C TRP A 345 44.26 -17.67 56.67
N VAL A 346 44.85 -18.70 56.05
CA VAL A 346 44.46 -20.12 56.28
C VAL A 346 45.03 -20.62 57.60
N THR A 347 46.26 -20.15 57.93
CA THR A 347 46.91 -20.44 59.20
C THR A 347 46.15 -19.75 60.33
N PRO A 348 45.58 -20.51 61.31
CA PRO A 348 44.83 -19.90 62.42
C PRO A 348 45.73 -18.95 63.27
N ALA A 349 45.13 -17.88 63.77
CA ALA A 349 45.83 -16.94 64.67
C ALA A 349 46.43 -17.70 65.88
N GLY A 350 47.71 -17.45 66.20
CA GLY A 350 48.42 -18.07 67.27
C GLY A 350 48.98 -19.47 66.96
N ALA A 351 48.64 -20.06 65.77
CA ALA A 351 49.13 -21.42 65.42
C ALA A 351 50.69 -21.49 65.24
N LEU A 352 51.30 -20.34 64.98
CA LEU A 352 52.76 -20.22 64.84
C LEU A 352 53.45 -19.71 66.12
N ASP A 353 52.70 -19.48 67.22
CA ASP A 353 53.26 -19.07 68.48
C ASP A 353 54.01 -20.22 69.11
N LEU A 354 55.21 -19.93 69.60
CA LEU A 354 56.05 -20.93 70.19
C LEU A 354 56.66 -20.44 71.54
N THR A 355 56.90 -21.37 72.48
CA THR A 355 57.65 -21.11 73.69
C THR A 355 58.86 -21.98 73.66
N LEU A 356 60.06 -21.40 73.72
CA LEU A 356 61.37 -22.04 73.57
C LEU A 356 62.27 -21.67 74.70
N GLN A 357 63.20 -22.59 75.02
CA GLN A 357 64.27 -22.29 75.97
C GLN A 357 65.32 -21.33 75.36
N CYS A 358 65.86 -20.41 76.12
CA CYS A 358 66.85 -19.47 75.66
C CYS A 358 68.14 -20.18 75.14
N SER A 359 68.37 -21.40 75.54
CA SER A 359 69.47 -22.25 75.07
C SER A 359 69.17 -23.01 73.76
N ASP A 360 67.94 -23.01 73.29
CA ASP A 360 67.52 -23.70 72.02
C ASP A 360 67.66 -22.72 70.84
N LEU A 361 68.88 -22.35 70.51
CA LEU A 361 69.20 -21.41 69.45
C LEU A 361 68.69 -21.93 68.10
N ALA A 362 68.74 -23.25 67.81
CA ALA A 362 68.27 -23.82 66.55
C ALA A 362 66.78 -23.74 66.44
N GLY A 363 66.00 -24.06 67.51
CA GLY A 363 64.56 -23.92 67.55
C GLY A 363 64.13 -22.45 67.41
N ILE A 364 64.83 -21.51 67.94
CA ILE A 364 64.58 -20.10 67.77
C ILE A 364 64.76 -19.67 66.31
N GLU A 365 65.84 -20.09 65.67
CA GLU A 365 66.14 -19.81 64.25
C GLU A 365 65.05 -20.44 63.34
N ASP A 366 64.69 -21.67 63.58
CA ASP A 366 63.60 -22.36 62.88
C ASP A 366 62.25 -21.64 63.02
N ALA A 367 61.91 -21.23 64.27
CA ALA A 367 60.70 -20.50 64.58
C ALA A 367 60.64 -19.14 63.84
N LEU A 368 61.77 -18.51 63.68
CA LEU A 368 61.88 -17.23 62.95
C LEU A 368 61.75 -17.40 61.42
N LEU A 369 61.88 -18.62 60.86
CA LEU A 369 61.74 -18.92 59.42
C LEU A 369 60.37 -19.41 59.02
N ILE A 370 59.43 -19.67 59.92
CA ILE A 370 58.07 -20.11 59.62
C ILE A 370 57.25 -18.97 59.01
N PHE A 371 56.44 -19.29 58.01
CA PHE A 371 55.49 -18.40 57.37
C PHE A 371 54.08 -18.93 57.53
N PRO A 372 53.10 -18.04 57.75
CA PRO A 372 51.70 -18.40 57.65
C PRO A 372 51.29 -18.62 56.21
N GLU A 373 50.25 -19.42 55.98
CA GLU A 373 49.59 -19.63 54.68
C GLU A 373 48.36 -18.74 54.56
N ALA A 374 48.13 -18.21 53.36
CA ALA A 374 46.99 -17.40 53.03
C ALA A 374 46.33 -17.88 51.74
N THR A 375 45.10 -17.56 51.53
CA THR A 375 44.32 -17.81 50.31
C THR A 375 43.45 -16.61 50.00
N ASP A 376 43.13 -16.48 48.70
CA ASP A 376 42.20 -15.49 48.24
C ASP A 376 40.95 -16.15 47.59
N ASN A 377 39.84 -15.39 47.51
CA ASN A 377 38.58 -15.88 46.93
C ASN A 377 38.58 -15.87 45.39
N CYS A 378 39.42 -15.08 44.75
CA CYS A 378 39.47 -14.86 43.30
C CYS A 378 40.66 -15.52 42.63
N GLY A 379 41.79 -15.68 43.34
CA GLY A 379 43.00 -16.28 42.81
C GLY A 379 43.62 -17.29 43.78
N ALA A 380 44.19 -18.38 43.26
CA ALA A 380 44.85 -19.36 44.10
C ALA A 380 46.29 -18.95 44.52
N ASP A 381 46.81 -17.90 43.97
CA ASP A 381 48.24 -17.54 44.10
C ASP A 381 48.41 -16.23 44.86
N VAL A 382 48.53 -16.35 46.19
CA VAL A 382 48.88 -15.27 47.10
C VAL A 382 50.38 -15.35 47.38
N SER A 383 51.23 -14.93 46.47
CA SER A 383 52.68 -15.08 46.51
C SER A 383 53.47 -13.96 47.19
N GLY A 384 52.80 -12.90 47.55
CA GLY A 384 53.43 -11.66 48.05
C GLY A 384 53.44 -11.48 49.57
N ILE A 385 53.69 -12.57 50.38
CA ILE A 385 53.72 -12.43 51.84
C ILE A 385 54.92 -11.62 52.27
N ILE A 386 54.71 -10.46 52.89
CA ILE A 386 55.73 -9.56 53.41
C ILE A 386 55.85 -9.76 54.91
N LYS A 387 57.02 -10.17 55.39
CA LYS A 387 57.33 -10.32 56.80
C LYS A 387 57.98 -9.06 57.37
N THR A 388 57.46 -8.61 58.49
CA THR A 388 58.16 -7.65 59.37
C THR A 388 58.62 -8.38 60.63
N SER A 389 59.90 -8.60 60.70
CA SER A 389 60.51 -9.28 61.89
C SER A 389 60.66 -8.33 63.03
N GLY A 390 60.11 -8.72 64.16
CA GLY A 390 60.29 -7.99 65.42
C GLY A 390 61.71 -8.25 66.04
N SER A 391 62.27 -7.27 66.72
CA SER A 391 63.45 -7.50 67.55
C SER A 391 63.07 -8.17 68.85
N PHE A 392 64.07 -8.89 69.51
CA PHE A 392 63.86 -9.44 70.83
C PHE A 392 63.56 -8.31 71.85
N VAL A 393 62.51 -8.47 72.58
CA VAL A 393 62.07 -7.58 73.64
C VAL A 393 62.24 -8.35 74.95
N PRO A 394 63.26 -8.00 75.77
CA PRO A 394 63.55 -8.67 77.04
C PRO A 394 62.43 -8.41 78.04
N GLY A 395 62.18 -9.42 78.86
CA GLY A 395 61.30 -9.39 80.01
C GLY A 395 62.01 -8.86 81.28
N SER A 396 61.54 -9.36 82.45
CA SER A 396 62.19 -9.06 83.71
C SER A 396 63.57 -9.72 83.92
N CYS A 397 63.80 -10.82 83.19
CA CYS A 397 65.07 -11.50 83.03
C CYS A 397 65.63 -11.17 81.64
N PRO A 398 66.83 -10.75 81.47
CA PRO A 398 67.38 -10.34 80.17
C PRO A 398 67.46 -11.44 79.14
N GLU A 399 67.48 -12.73 79.57
CA GLU A 399 67.56 -13.89 78.74
C GLU A 399 66.12 -14.41 78.36
N GLU A 400 65.07 -13.91 79.01
CA GLU A 400 63.70 -14.17 78.72
C GLU A 400 63.12 -12.97 78.01
N GLY A 401 62.09 -13.23 77.11
CA GLY A 401 61.43 -12.17 76.36
C GLY A 401 60.62 -12.70 75.19
N THR A 402 60.33 -11.82 74.23
CA THR A 402 59.52 -12.19 73.11
C THR A 402 60.08 -11.62 71.80
N TYR A 403 59.97 -12.38 70.74
CA TYR A 403 59.94 -11.88 69.35
C TYR A 403 58.51 -11.77 68.90
N THR A 404 58.13 -10.64 68.27
CA THR A 404 56.81 -10.45 67.65
C THR A 404 57.00 -10.22 66.16
N ASN A 405 56.73 -11.23 65.35
CA ASN A 405 56.75 -11.15 63.88
C ASN A 405 55.35 -10.85 63.37
N SER A 406 55.29 -10.07 62.30
CA SER A 406 54.05 -9.82 61.61
C SER A 406 54.14 -10.05 60.10
N TRP A 407 53.05 -10.46 59.48
CA TRP A 407 52.96 -10.68 58.05
C TRP A 407 51.73 -9.98 57.53
N VAL A 408 51.85 -9.41 56.31
CA VAL A 408 50.74 -8.99 55.43
C VAL A 408 50.96 -9.63 54.06
N VAL A 409 49.88 -9.87 53.35
CA VAL A 409 49.90 -10.37 51.99
C VAL A 409 48.96 -9.53 51.15
N SER A 410 49.33 -9.22 49.93
CA SER A 410 48.44 -8.60 48.95
C SER A 410 48.23 -9.57 47.81
N ASP A 411 46.97 -9.53 47.26
CA ASP A 411 46.64 -10.18 46.01
C ASP A 411 47.22 -9.39 44.80
N ASN A 412 46.93 -9.89 43.58
CA ASN A 412 47.35 -9.22 42.35
C ASN A 412 46.55 -7.95 42.05
N CYS A 413 45.38 -7.75 42.68
CA CYS A 413 44.50 -6.60 42.52
C CYS A 413 44.82 -5.48 43.52
N GLY A 414 45.73 -5.75 44.50
CA GLY A 414 46.21 -4.77 45.45
C GLY A 414 45.44 -4.73 46.76
N ASN A 415 44.54 -5.68 47.03
CA ASN A 415 43.88 -5.78 48.31
C ASN A 415 44.83 -6.39 49.34
N ILE A 416 44.90 -5.82 50.55
CA ILE A 416 45.90 -6.17 51.58
C ILE A 416 45.16 -6.87 52.74
N SER A 417 45.69 -8.03 53.12
CA SER A 417 45.18 -8.83 54.27
C SER A 417 45.30 -8.09 55.59
N ALA A 418 44.51 -8.54 56.55
CA ALA A 418 44.79 -8.23 57.97
C ALA A 418 46.21 -8.76 58.36
N SER A 419 46.87 -8.09 59.30
CA SER A 419 48.18 -8.53 59.77
C SER A 419 48.06 -9.86 60.56
N TYR A 420 48.86 -10.85 60.17
CA TYR A 420 49.07 -12.06 60.94
C TYR A 420 50.21 -11.84 61.95
N ILE A 421 50.03 -12.24 63.20
CA ILE A 421 51.00 -12.02 64.28
C ILE A 421 51.47 -13.38 64.81
N GLN A 422 52.75 -13.58 64.96
CA GLN A 422 53.42 -14.65 65.69
C GLN A 422 54.14 -14.10 66.88
N VAL A 423 53.97 -14.74 68.01
CA VAL A 423 54.76 -14.45 69.27
C VAL A 423 55.59 -15.67 69.59
N ILE A 424 56.94 -15.44 69.61
CA ILE A 424 57.91 -16.45 70.08
C ILE A 424 58.32 -16.04 71.44
N THR A 425 57.96 -16.79 72.46
CA THR A 425 58.28 -16.57 73.86
C THR A 425 59.57 -17.33 74.23
N ILE A 426 60.57 -16.65 74.66
CA ILE A 426 61.87 -17.22 75.17
C ILE A 426 61.79 -17.24 76.71
N ILE A 427 62.01 -18.41 77.23
CA ILE A 427 61.97 -18.65 78.69
C ILE A 427 63.31 -19.22 79.11
N ASP A 428 63.76 -18.96 80.36
CA ASP A 428 64.80 -19.65 81.04
C ASP A 428 64.27 -20.28 82.35
N ASN A 429 63.99 -21.54 82.28
CA ASN A 429 63.57 -22.32 83.44
C ASN A 429 64.63 -23.33 83.89
N THR A 430 65.89 -23.11 83.44
CA THR A 430 67.01 -23.96 83.78
C THR A 430 67.83 -23.33 84.85
N ALA A 431 67.86 -23.94 86.00
CA ALA A 431 68.70 -23.44 87.11
C ALA A 431 70.17 -23.51 86.77
N PRO A 432 70.99 -22.53 87.18
CA PRO A 432 72.46 -22.59 87.01
C PRO A 432 73.01 -23.83 87.67
N VAL A 433 73.97 -24.46 87.01
CA VAL A 433 74.67 -25.58 87.54
C VAL A 433 76.10 -25.17 87.89
N TRP A 434 76.54 -25.68 88.99
CA TRP A 434 77.94 -25.45 89.40
C TRP A 434 78.91 -26.21 88.50
N ASN A 435 79.81 -25.53 87.82
CA ASN A 435 80.88 -26.14 87.04
C ASN A 435 82.03 -26.57 87.93
N THR A 436 82.02 -26.04 89.17
CA THR A 436 83.04 -26.43 90.17
C THR A 436 82.59 -27.72 90.85
N ILE A 437 83.34 -28.79 90.73
CA ILE A 437 83.07 -30.08 91.34
C ILE A 437 82.91 -29.89 92.87
N PRO A 438 81.88 -30.52 93.49
CA PRO A 438 81.65 -30.44 94.93
C PRO A 438 82.95 -30.90 95.67
N GLY A 439 83.46 -30.07 96.60
CA GLY A 439 84.67 -30.29 97.34
C GLY A 439 85.91 -29.75 96.68
N ALA A 440 85.88 -29.22 95.43
CA ALA A 440 87.08 -28.61 94.79
C ALA A 440 87.60 -27.34 95.47
N LEU A 441 86.73 -26.70 96.24
CA LEU A 441 87.11 -25.53 97.00
C LEU A 441 87.31 -25.87 98.49
N ASP A 442 87.22 -27.19 98.88
CA ASP A 442 87.45 -27.64 100.25
C ASP A 442 88.91 -27.46 100.55
N LEU A 443 89.19 -26.68 101.55
CA LEU A 443 90.56 -26.44 102.01
C LEU A 443 90.65 -26.84 103.49
N THR A 444 91.55 -27.78 103.73
CA THR A 444 91.94 -28.11 105.14
C THR A 444 93.06 -27.21 105.58
N LEU A 445 92.79 -26.37 106.46
CA LEU A 445 93.77 -25.43 107.05
C LEU A 445 94.16 -25.95 108.46
N GLN A 446 95.40 -25.83 108.81
CA GLN A 446 95.89 -26.00 110.15
C GLN A 446 95.48 -24.80 111.04
N CYS A 447 95.17 -25.03 112.30
CA CYS A 447 94.79 -23.95 113.21
C CYS A 447 95.87 -22.85 113.40
N SER A 448 97.07 -23.17 112.77
CA SER A 448 98.20 -22.15 112.74
C SER A 448 98.05 -21.18 111.56
N ASP A 449 97.09 -21.45 110.53
CA ASP A 449 96.92 -20.63 109.35
C ASP A 449 95.74 -19.62 109.50
N ALA A 450 95.14 -19.56 110.66
CA ALA A 450 94.03 -18.68 110.95
C ALA A 450 94.45 -17.25 111.38
N ALA A 451 95.71 -16.88 111.14
CA ALA A 451 96.22 -15.55 111.45
C ALA A 451 96.86 -14.91 110.25
N GLY A 452 96.12 -14.71 109.13
CA GLY A 452 96.61 -13.98 107.98
C GLY A 452 95.50 -13.36 107.17
#